data_74e81e98495719d0b6b0604168637768
#
_entry.id   74e81e98495719d0b6b0604168637768
#
_cell.length_a   1.000
_cell.length_b   1.000
_cell.length_c   1.000
_cell.angle_alpha   90.00
_cell.angle_beta   90.00
_cell.angle_gamma   90.00
#
_symmetry.space_group_name_H-M   'P 1'
#
loop_
_entity.id
_entity.type
_entity.pdbx_description
1 polymer ?
#
loop_
_entity_poly.entity_id
_entity_poly.type
_entity_poly.pdbx_seq_one_letter_code
_entity_poly.pdbx_strand_id
1 'polypeptide(L)'
;ENNLFKSNEDNLQVIYSDKDGQKNPYHVTGTRSIDYYAGTHTLIDPLKRFKDYRLFYYLAPAEGLTNELYLPAGEKLLKPNDWNAYPAVDAAGVYDIEKEKIAKRMHSRPNDVYRLSYVGVPCIRLGYADMNFLLAEAVERGWITGSAKQYYEEGIRASFLFVRTTVPAEYNNGVEITDDYITSYLKGEYVAYN
;
A
#
# COMPACT_ATOMS: atom_id res chain seq x y z
N GLU A 1 16.69 -26.23 1.71
CA GLU A 1 16.88 -25.05 0.83
C GLU A 1 16.05 -25.13 -0.47
N ASN A 2 15.71 -26.33 -0.98
CA ASN A 2 15.00 -26.48 -2.26
C ASN A 2 13.49 -26.16 -2.21
N ASN A 3 12.92 -25.93 -1.03
CA ASN A 3 11.48 -25.70 -0.84
C ASN A 3 11.14 -24.25 -0.44
N LEU A 4 12.10 -23.33 -0.51
CA LEU A 4 11.87 -21.91 -0.28
C LEU A 4 11.35 -21.22 -1.55
N PHE A 5 10.53 -20.19 -1.40
CA PHE A 5 10.13 -19.33 -2.50
C PHE A 5 11.37 -18.66 -3.10
N LYS A 6 11.39 -18.48 -4.41
CA LYS A 6 12.50 -17.86 -5.15
C LYS A 6 12.17 -16.48 -5.67
N SER A 7 10.89 -16.19 -5.80
CA SER A 7 10.40 -14.90 -6.29
C SER A 7 8.93 -14.68 -5.90
N ASN A 8 8.37 -13.53 -6.24
CA ASN A 8 6.94 -13.25 -6.09
C ASN A 8 6.03 -14.19 -6.92
N GLU A 9 6.57 -14.89 -7.91
CA GLU A 9 5.82 -15.87 -8.70
C GLU A 9 5.45 -17.11 -7.88
N ASP A 10 6.20 -17.39 -6.83
CA ASP A 10 5.95 -18.50 -5.91
C ASP A 10 4.94 -18.16 -4.81
N ASN A 11 4.44 -16.92 -4.77
CA ASN A 11 3.47 -16.51 -3.75
C ASN A 11 2.23 -17.42 -3.74
N LEU A 12 1.90 -17.93 -2.57
CA LEU A 12 0.57 -18.51 -2.35
C LEU A 12 -0.43 -17.36 -2.26
N GLN A 13 -1.20 -17.16 -3.32
CA GLN A 13 -2.10 -16.03 -3.45
C GLN A 13 -3.42 -16.38 -4.13
N VAL A 14 -4.46 -15.63 -3.81
CA VAL A 14 -5.75 -15.69 -4.50
C VAL A 14 -5.73 -14.66 -5.62
N ILE A 15 -5.90 -15.12 -6.85
CA ILE A 15 -6.05 -14.27 -8.03
C ILE A 15 -7.52 -14.18 -8.35
N TYR A 16 -8.04 -12.97 -8.43
CA TYR A 16 -9.43 -12.70 -8.79
C TYR A 16 -9.60 -12.59 -10.31
N SER A 17 -10.81 -12.80 -10.79
CA SER A 17 -11.16 -12.62 -12.19
C SER A 17 -12.53 -11.93 -12.32
N ASP A 18 -12.92 -11.56 -13.53
CA ASP A 18 -14.22 -10.95 -13.82
C ASP A 18 -15.40 -11.96 -13.85
N LYS A 19 -15.11 -13.26 -13.69
CA LYS A 19 -16.12 -14.31 -13.66
C LYS A 19 -16.93 -14.29 -12.36
N ASP A 20 -18.18 -14.66 -12.45
CA ASP A 20 -19.05 -14.77 -11.28
C ASP A 20 -18.50 -15.78 -10.26
N GLY A 21 -18.50 -15.38 -8.99
CA GLY A 21 -17.93 -16.15 -7.88
C GLY A 21 -16.40 -16.06 -7.75
N GLN A 22 -15.70 -15.38 -8.68
CA GLN A 22 -14.24 -15.21 -8.65
C GLN A 22 -13.81 -13.76 -8.58
N LYS A 23 -14.76 -12.84 -8.43
CA LYS A 23 -14.50 -11.40 -8.36
C LYS A 23 -13.85 -11.02 -7.03
N ASN A 24 -13.08 -9.95 -7.07
CA ASN A 24 -12.56 -9.31 -5.86
C ASN A 24 -13.72 -9.03 -4.88
N PRO A 25 -13.70 -9.56 -3.65
CA PRO A 25 -14.81 -9.41 -2.70
C PRO A 25 -15.00 -7.94 -2.23
N TYR A 26 -13.98 -7.11 -2.37
CA TYR A 26 -14.06 -5.68 -2.08
C TYR A 26 -14.53 -4.85 -3.28
N HIS A 27 -14.60 -5.45 -4.46
CA HIS A 27 -15.21 -4.81 -5.61
C HIS A 27 -16.65 -4.43 -5.30
N VAL A 28 -16.99 -3.24 -5.71
CA VAL A 28 -18.17 -2.59 -5.26
C VAL A 28 -19.09 -2.21 -6.41
N THR A 29 -20.30 -2.78 -6.43
CA THR A 29 -21.42 -2.31 -7.26
C THR A 29 -22.52 -1.68 -6.39
N GLY A 30 -22.66 -0.33 -6.34
CA GLY A 30 -23.68 0.42 -5.59
C GLY A 30 -23.11 1.05 -4.28
N THR A 31 -23.93 1.54 -3.34
CA THR A 31 -23.52 2.13 -2.05
C THR A 31 -22.99 1.09 -1.08
N ARG A 32 -21.81 1.29 -0.49
CA ARG A 32 -21.19 0.22 0.24
C ARG A 32 -20.25 0.54 1.34
N SER A 33 -20.04 -0.48 2.18
CA SER A 33 -19.15 -0.44 3.34
C SER A 33 -17.72 -0.02 2.99
N ILE A 34 -17.22 -0.37 1.80
CA ILE A 34 -15.85 0.01 1.40
C ILE A 34 -15.69 1.52 1.16
N ASP A 35 -16.76 2.24 0.86
CA ASP A 35 -16.71 3.70 0.72
C ASP A 35 -16.46 4.40 2.07
N TYR A 36 -16.65 3.66 3.18
CA TYR A 36 -16.32 4.10 4.53
C TYR A 36 -14.93 3.68 5.00
N TYR A 37 -14.19 2.89 4.21
CA TYR A 37 -12.81 2.57 4.55
C TYR A 37 -11.92 3.77 4.31
N ALA A 38 -11.11 4.08 5.31
CA ALA A 38 -10.20 5.20 5.28
C ALA A 38 -8.81 4.77 5.70
N GLY A 39 -7.80 5.44 5.14
CA GLY A 39 -6.43 5.29 5.56
C GLY A 39 -6.23 5.88 6.96
N THR A 40 -5.72 5.08 7.88
CA THR A 40 -5.47 5.50 9.26
C THR A 40 -4.05 6.02 9.47
N HIS A 41 -3.83 6.76 10.56
CA HIS A 41 -2.50 7.22 10.99
C HIS A 41 -1.49 6.08 11.10
N THR A 42 -1.92 4.89 11.55
CA THR A 42 -1.05 3.70 11.67
C THR A 42 -0.45 3.27 10.32
N LEU A 43 -1.16 3.47 9.22
CA LEU A 43 -0.66 3.15 7.88
C LEU A 43 0.03 4.36 7.22
N ILE A 44 -0.62 5.52 7.24
CA ILE A 44 -0.19 6.67 6.43
C ILE A 44 1.07 7.33 6.99
N ASP A 45 1.15 7.52 8.31
CA ASP A 45 2.26 8.26 8.91
C ASP A 45 3.62 7.57 8.73
N PRO A 46 3.76 6.23 8.93
CA PRO A 46 4.99 5.53 8.58
C PRO A 46 5.36 5.63 7.10
N LEU A 47 4.40 5.45 6.19
CA LEU A 47 4.66 5.56 4.75
C LEU A 47 5.15 6.96 4.37
N LYS A 48 4.57 8.01 4.94
CA LYS A 48 5.03 9.39 4.75
C LYS A 48 6.41 9.63 5.37
N ARG A 49 6.62 9.16 6.60
CA ARG A 49 7.88 9.32 7.33
C ARG A 49 9.04 8.68 6.59
N PHE A 50 8.84 7.49 6.05
CA PHE A 50 9.87 6.73 5.34
C PHE A 50 9.97 7.11 3.85
N LYS A 51 9.12 8.05 3.38
CA LYS A 51 9.02 8.39 1.95
C LYS A 51 8.71 7.19 1.07
N ASP A 52 7.86 6.32 1.58
CA ASP A 52 7.48 5.06 0.93
C ASP A 52 6.46 5.28 -0.17
N TYR A 53 6.86 5.10 -1.42
CA TYR A 53 6.03 5.31 -2.61
C TYR A 53 4.84 4.35 -2.69
N ARG A 54 4.82 3.26 -1.91
CA ARG A 54 3.65 2.38 -1.84
C ARG A 54 2.40 3.10 -1.31
N LEU A 55 2.56 4.23 -0.62
CA LEU A 55 1.44 5.10 -0.25
C LEU A 55 0.55 5.42 -1.45
N PHE A 56 1.15 5.81 -2.57
CA PHE A 56 0.47 6.23 -3.80
C PHE A 56 -0.23 5.07 -4.53
N TYR A 57 0.20 3.85 -4.25
CA TYR A 57 -0.39 2.62 -4.80
C TYR A 57 -1.49 2.05 -3.92
N TYR A 58 -1.34 2.15 -2.60
CA TYR A 58 -2.30 1.60 -1.64
C TYR A 58 -3.54 2.47 -1.48
N LEU A 59 -3.38 3.79 -1.59
CA LEU A 59 -4.42 4.75 -1.28
C LEU A 59 -4.71 5.69 -2.45
N ALA A 60 -5.98 6.08 -2.55
CA ALA A 60 -6.39 7.23 -3.35
C ALA A 60 -6.26 8.50 -2.48
N PRO A 61 -5.85 9.63 -3.09
CA PRO A 61 -5.77 10.91 -2.40
C PRO A 61 -7.17 11.39 -1.98
N ALA A 62 -7.21 12.30 -1.01
CA ALA A 62 -8.45 12.92 -0.57
C ALA A 62 -9.07 13.76 -1.69
N GLU A 63 -10.30 13.43 -2.08
CA GLU A 63 -11.03 14.19 -3.11
C GLU A 63 -11.25 15.64 -2.70
N GLY A 64 -11.44 15.91 -1.40
CA GLY A 64 -11.55 17.27 -0.88
C GLY A 64 -10.30 18.14 -1.07
N LEU A 65 -9.15 17.53 -1.42
CA LEU A 65 -7.89 18.24 -1.68
C LEU A 65 -7.46 18.19 -3.15
N THR A 66 -7.96 17.23 -3.92
CA THR A 66 -7.49 16.98 -5.29
C THR A 66 -8.55 17.18 -6.38
N ASN A 67 -9.78 17.49 -6.00
CA ASN A 67 -10.88 17.74 -6.93
C ASN A 67 -11.52 19.08 -6.65
N GLU A 68 -11.53 19.97 -7.65
CA GLU A 68 -12.08 21.32 -7.54
C GLU A 68 -13.54 21.37 -7.07
N LEU A 69 -14.34 20.32 -7.40
CA LEU A 69 -15.74 20.23 -6.98
C LEU A 69 -15.92 20.11 -5.46
N TYR A 70 -14.94 19.59 -4.76
CA TYR A 70 -15.00 19.30 -3.32
C TYR A 70 -14.01 20.12 -2.50
N LEU A 71 -13.17 20.93 -3.19
CA LEU A 71 -12.15 21.75 -2.54
C LEU A 71 -12.81 22.81 -1.66
N PRO A 72 -12.50 22.87 -0.34
CA PRO A 72 -13.00 23.93 0.51
C PRO A 72 -12.52 25.32 0.07
N ALA A 73 -13.35 26.33 0.27
CA ALA A 73 -12.98 27.69 -0.07
C ALA A 73 -11.69 28.14 0.65
N GLY A 74 -10.73 28.66 -0.11
CA GLY A 74 -9.44 29.11 0.41
C GLY A 74 -8.35 28.04 0.48
N GLU A 75 -8.68 26.77 0.23
CA GLU A 75 -7.70 25.70 0.16
C GLU A 75 -7.03 25.62 -1.22
N LYS A 76 -5.81 25.11 -1.23
CA LYS A 76 -5.02 24.91 -2.46
C LYS A 76 -5.29 23.52 -3.04
N LEU A 77 -5.60 23.48 -4.33
CA LEU A 77 -5.70 22.20 -5.07
C LEU A 77 -4.33 21.50 -5.09
N LEU A 78 -4.29 20.27 -4.60
CA LEU A 78 -3.11 19.43 -4.58
C LEU A 78 -3.10 18.47 -5.78
N LYS A 79 -1.91 18.03 -6.17
CA LYS A 79 -1.77 16.95 -7.16
C LYS A 79 -1.89 15.57 -6.48
N PRO A 80 -2.33 14.53 -7.21
CA PRO A 80 -2.41 13.17 -6.65
C PRO A 80 -1.07 12.61 -6.14
N ASN A 81 0.06 13.10 -6.64
CA ASN A 81 1.40 12.71 -6.19
C ASN A 81 1.97 13.61 -5.06
N ASP A 82 1.17 14.49 -4.50
CA ASP A 82 1.56 15.27 -3.33
C ASP A 82 1.31 14.46 -2.04
N TRP A 83 2.32 14.35 -1.19
CA TRP A 83 2.20 13.68 0.10
C TRP A 83 1.10 14.25 1.00
N ASN A 84 0.82 15.56 0.88
CA ASN A 84 -0.22 16.23 1.67
C ASN A 84 -1.64 15.90 1.17
N ALA A 85 -1.77 15.33 -0.03
CA ALA A 85 -3.05 14.88 -0.54
C ALA A 85 -3.59 13.60 0.16
N TYR A 86 -2.82 13.03 1.10
CA TYR A 86 -3.15 11.80 1.81
C TYR A 86 -3.35 12.03 3.32
N PRO A 87 -4.40 12.73 3.74
CA PRO A 87 -4.74 12.84 5.16
C PRO A 87 -5.22 11.51 5.73
N ALA A 88 -4.82 11.25 6.98
CA ALA A 88 -5.24 10.08 7.74
C ALA A 88 -6.46 10.37 8.60
N VAL A 89 -7.19 9.32 8.96
CA VAL A 89 -8.19 9.34 10.03
C VAL A 89 -7.63 8.67 11.28
N ASP A 90 -8.12 9.07 12.45
CA ASP A 90 -7.80 8.41 13.70
C ASP A 90 -8.78 7.24 13.92
N ALA A 91 -8.26 6.01 13.92
CA ALA A 91 -9.07 4.82 14.15
C ALA A 91 -9.69 4.75 15.57
N ALA A 92 -9.09 5.47 16.53
CA ALA A 92 -9.57 5.60 17.89
C ALA A 92 -10.17 6.99 18.18
N GLY A 93 -10.32 7.82 17.16
CA GLY A 93 -10.78 9.19 17.26
C GLY A 93 -12.26 9.33 17.62
N VAL A 94 -12.66 10.57 17.93
CA VAL A 94 -14.06 10.88 18.18
C VAL A 94 -14.87 10.70 16.90
N TYR A 95 -15.86 9.83 16.93
CA TYR A 95 -16.65 9.44 15.78
C TYR A 95 -17.20 10.62 14.96
N ASP A 96 -17.74 11.65 15.65
CA ASP A 96 -18.33 12.81 14.93
C ASP A 96 -17.29 13.63 14.18
N ILE A 97 -16.05 13.73 14.70
CA ILE A 97 -14.95 14.43 14.03
C ILE A 97 -14.51 13.66 12.78
N GLU A 98 -14.32 12.35 12.91
CA GLU A 98 -13.87 11.52 11.80
C GLU A 98 -14.97 11.40 10.73
N LYS A 99 -16.23 11.29 11.13
CA LYS A 99 -17.39 11.33 10.24
C LYS A 99 -17.47 12.62 9.45
N GLU A 100 -17.16 13.76 10.04
CA GLU A 100 -17.14 15.05 9.35
C GLU A 100 -16.03 15.12 8.31
N LYS A 101 -14.83 14.62 8.62
CA LYS A 101 -13.73 14.50 7.63
C LYS A 101 -14.16 13.64 6.44
N ILE A 102 -14.79 12.50 6.70
CA ILE A 102 -15.28 11.59 5.67
C ILE A 102 -16.36 12.28 4.81
N ALA A 103 -17.32 12.95 5.43
CA ALA A 103 -18.39 13.67 4.73
C ALA A 103 -17.85 14.80 3.84
N LYS A 104 -16.78 15.47 4.27
CA LYS A 104 -16.07 16.50 3.50
C LYS A 104 -15.07 15.93 2.50
N ARG A 105 -14.96 14.60 2.37
CA ARG A 105 -13.97 13.92 1.53
C ARG A 105 -12.51 14.26 1.85
N MET A 106 -12.24 14.65 3.10
CA MET A 106 -10.93 15.03 3.62
C MET A 106 -10.21 13.84 4.25
N HIS A 107 -10.24 12.69 3.58
CA HIS A 107 -9.59 11.46 4.00
C HIS A 107 -9.09 10.67 2.79
N SER A 108 -8.01 9.94 2.99
CA SER A 108 -7.54 8.96 2.01
C SER A 108 -8.34 7.67 2.14
N ARG A 109 -8.64 7.06 1.02
CA ARG A 109 -9.37 5.79 0.96
C ARG A 109 -8.53 4.75 0.21
N PRO A 110 -8.88 3.45 0.30
CA PRO A 110 -8.21 2.45 -0.54
C PRO A 110 -8.25 2.87 -2.00
N ASN A 111 -7.13 2.67 -2.69
CA ASN A 111 -7.03 2.99 -4.11
C ASN A 111 -8.09 2.24 -4.92
N ASP A 112 -8.55 2.84 -6.00
CA ASP A 112 -9.67 2.33 -6.80
C ASP A 112 -9.42 0.93 -7.38
N VAL A 113 -8.17 0.54 -7.58
CA VAL A 113 -7.82 -0.84 -7.97
C VAL A 113 -8.30 -1.88 -6.96
N TYR A 114 -8.30 -1.55 -5.65
CA TYR A 114 -8.76 -2.47 -4.60
C TYR A 114 -10.28 -2.48 -4.44
N ARG A 115 -10.97 -1.40 -4.77
CA ARG A 115 -12.39 -1.23 -4.48
C ARG A 115 -13.31 -1.19 -5.69
N LEU A 116 -12.83 -0.79 -6.88
CA LEU A 116 -13.64 -0.66 -8.09
C LEU A 116 -13.33 -1.74 -9.14
N SER A 117 -12.19 -2.40 -9.04
CA SER A 117 -11.81 -3.45 -9.99
C SER A 117 -12.36 -4.81 -9.61
N TYR A 118 -12.98 -5.51 -10.56
CA TYR A 118 -13.40 -6.91 -10.39
C TYR A 118 -12.22 -7.84 -10.15
N VAL A 119 -11.09 -7.56 -10.80
CA VAL A 119 -9.86 -8.35 -10.67
C VAL A 119 -9.05 -7.89 -9.46
N GLY A 120 -9.02 -6.59 -9.18
CA GLY A 120 -8.27 -6.04 -8.05
C GLY A 120 -6.77 -6.34 -8.13
N VAL A 121 -6.20 -6.57 -6.97
CA VAL A 121 -4.80 -6.99 -6.77
C VAL A 121 -4.82 -8.38 -6.13
N PRO A 122 -3.91 -9.30 -6.48
CA PRO A 122 -3.83 -10.62 -5.86
C PRO A 122 -3.73 -10.53 -4.33
N CYS A 123 -4.51 -11.38 -3.64
CA CYS A 123 -4.47 -11.45 -2.17
C CYS A 123 -3.43 -12.48 -1.72
N ILE A 124 -2.29 -12.04 -1.26
CA ILE A 124 -1.21 -12.90 -0.75
C ILE A 124 -1.67 -13.59 0.55
N ARG A 125 -1.42 -14.89 0.66
CA ARG A 125 -1.61 -15.70 1.87
C ARG A 125 -0.28 -16.07 2.52
N LEU A 126 0.73 -16.34 1.70
CA LEU A 126 2.11 -16.55 2.08
C LEU A 126 2.98 -15.98 0.97
N GLY A 127 3.79 -15.00 1.29
CA GLY A 127 4.54 -14.22 0.31
C GLY A 127 6.04 -14.45 0.36
N TYR A 128 6.68 -14.25 -0.78
CA TYR A 128 8.14 -14.26 -0.88
C TYR A 128 8.78 -13.18 0.00
N ALA A 129 8.18 -12.00 0.06
CA ALA A 129 8.62 -10.92 0.95
C ALA A 129 8.54 -11.34 2.44
N ASP A 130 7.40 -11.93 2.86
CA ASP A 130 7.21 -12.38 4.25
C ASP A 130 8.21 -13.45 4.63
N MET A 131 8.43 -14.43 3.73
CA MET A 131 9.42 -15.48 3.94
C MET A 131 10.82 -14.89 4.15
N ASN A 132 11.22 -13.90 3.36
CA ASN A 132 12.52 -13.27 3.51
C ASN A 132 12.68 -12.55 4.86
N PHE A 133 11.65 -11.87 5.36
CA PHE A 133 11.69 -11.27 6.69
C PHE A 133 11.79 -12.31 7.79
N LEU A 134 11.09 -13.45 7.67
CA LEU A 134 11.20 -14.58 8.62
C LEU A 134 12.59 -15.19 8.60
N LEU A 135 13.22 -15.30 7.41
CA LEU A 135 14.60 -15.79 7.29
C LEU A 135 15.60 -14.80 7.90
N ALA A 136 15.40 -13.50 7.70
CA ALA A 136 16.23 -12.47 8.33
C ALA A 136 16.15 -12.58 9.87
N GLU A 137 14.96 -12.71 10.43
CA GLU A 137 14.76 -12.93 11.87
C GLU A 137 15.41 -14.22 12.36
N ALA A 138 15.27 -15.30 11.61
CA ALA A 138 15.85 -16.61 11.98
C ALA A 138 17.39 -16.56 12.02
N VAL A 139 18.02 -15.80 11.10
CA VAL A 139 19.48 -15.59 11.13
C VAL A 139 19.88 -14.75 12.36
N GLU A 140 19.17 -13.65 12.64
CA GLU A 140 19.44 -12.80 13.81
C GLU A 140 19.32 -13.56 15.13
N ARG A 141 18.37 -14.50 15.20
CA ARG A 141 18.19 -15.38 16.36
C ARG A 141 19.22 -16.54 16.43
N GLY A 142 20.08 -16.68 15.42
CA GLY A 142 21.04 -17.77 15.34
C GLY A 142 20.43 -19.16 15.07
N TRP A 143 19.18 -19.21 14.58
CA TRP A 143 18.51 -20.49 14.27
C TRP A 143 18.99 -21.09 12.95
N ILE A 144 19.40 -20.24 12.02
CA ILE A 144 19.96 -20.63 10.72
C ILE A 144 21.20 -19.79 10.41
N THR A 145 22.03 -20.27 9.50
CA THR A 145 23.18 -19.52 8.96
C THR A 145 22.76 -18.73 7.73
N GLY A 146 23.36 -17.56 7.52
CA GLY A 146 23.08 -16.71 6.36
C GLY A 146 23.37 -15.24 6.63
N SER A 147 22.86 -14.38 5.78
CA SER A 147 22.94 -12.92 5.94
C SER A 147 21.54 -12.34 6.21
N ALA A 148 21.28 -11.93 7.44
CA ALA A 148 20.03 -11.29 7.82
C ALA A 148 19.79 -10.03 6.99
N LYS A 149 20.85 -9.24 6.73
CA LYS A 149 20.79 -8.07 5.86
C LYS A 149 20.28 -8.40 4.46
N GLN A 150 20.83 -9.44 3.83
CA GLN A 150 20.42 -9.83 2.48
C GLN A 150 18.93 -10.22 2.43
N TYR A 151 18.48 -11.03 3.39
CA TYR A 151 17.08 -11.40 3.48
C TYR A 151 16.17 -10.20 3.76
N TYR A 152 16.54 -9.30 4.65
CA TYR A 152 15.79 -8.08 4.95
C TYR A 152 15.65 -7.19 3.71
N GLU A 153 16.76 -6.88 3.03
CA GLU A 153 16.76 -6.05 1.83
C GLU A 153 15.96 -6.71 0.68
N GLU A 154 16.06 -8.05 0.54
CA GLU A 154 15.27 -8.78 -0.46
C GLU A 154 13.78 -8.78 -0.15
N GLY A 155 13.38 -8.92 1.12
CA GLY A 155 11.99 -8.80 1.54
C GLY A 155 11.39 -7.44 1.17
N ILE A 156 12.12 -6.34 1.42
CA ILE A 156 11.70 -4.99 1.03
C ILE A 156 11.59 -4.89 -0.50
N ARG A 157 12.61 -5.33 -1.22
CA ARG A 157 12.63 -5.31 -2.69
C ARG A 157 11.46 -6.08 -3.28
N ALA A 158 11.24 -7.31 -2.81
CA ALA A 158 10.14 -8.16 -3.24
C ALA A 158 8.77 -7.49 -3.03
N SER A 159 8.58 -6.82 -1.90
CA SER A 159 7.36 -6.09 -1.60
C SER A 159 7.12 -4.91 -2.56
N PHE A 160 8.15 -4.14 -2.89
CA PHE A 160 8.05 -3.07 -3.90
C PHE A 160 7.75 -3.62 -5.30
N LEU A 161 8.45 -4.69 -5.69
CA LEU A 161 8.26 -5.35 -6.98
C LEU A 161 6.84 -5.89 -7.11
N PHE A 162 6.30 -6.52 -6.06
CA PHE A 162 4.92 -6.99 -6.07
C PHE A 162 3.94 -5.86 -6.35
N VAL A 163 4.04 -4.74 -5.64
CA VAL A 163 3.16 -3.58 -5.84
C VAL A 163 3.30 -3.03 -7.25
N ARG A 164 4.55 -2.83 -7.73
CA ARG A 164 4.85 -2.30 -9.06
C ARG A 164 4.27 -3.16 -10.18
N THR A 165 4.27 -4.49 -10.01
CA THR A 165 3.84 -5.43 -11.06
C THR A 165 2.36 -5.77 -11.03
N THR A 166 1.71 -5.62 -9.87
CA THR A 166 0.30 -6.02 -9.69
C THR A 166 -0.68 -4.86 -9.71
N VAL A 167 -0.23 -3.63 -9.44
CA VAL A 167 -1.07 -2.43 -9.51
C VAL A 167 -0.87 -1.76 -10.88
N PRO A 168 -1.92 -1.67 -11.72
CA PRO A 168 -1.83 -1.01 -13.02
C PRO A 168 -1.39 0.46 -12.91
N ALA A 169 -0.66 0.96 -13.92
CA ALA A 169 -0.05 2.29 -13.90
C ALA A 169 -1.06 3.44 -13.73
N GLU A 170 -2.29 3.28 -14.20
CA GLU A 170 -3.36 4.27 -14.01
C GLU A 170 -3.76 4.50 -12.55
N TYR A 171 -3.37 3.59 -11.65
CA TYR A 171 -3.64 3.67 -10.21
C TYR A 171 -2.43 4.09 -9.36
N ASN A 172 -1.30 4.42 -9.98
CA ASN A 172 -0.08 4.80 -9.23
C ASN A 172 -0.04 6.27 -8.79
N ASN A 173 -1.11 7.02 -9.05
CA ASN A 173 -1.24 8.45 -8.72
C ASN A 173 -0.08 9.33 -9.27
N GLY A 174 0.53 8.93 -10.39
CA GLY A 174 1.62 9.64 -11.04
C GLY A 174 2.99 9.45 -10.37
N VAL A 175 3.15 8.40 -9.56
CA VAL A 175 4.42 8.04 -8.91
C VAL A 175 4.88 6.68 -9.38
N GLU A 176 6.12 6.59 -9.87
CA GLU A 176 6.71 5.35 -10.35
C GLU A 176 7.71 4.77 -9.33
N ILE A 177 7.56 3.50 -9.00
CA ILE A 177 8.53 2.74 -8.22
C ILE A 177 9.60 2.18 -9.18
N THR A 178 10.74 2.85 -9.28
CA THR A 178 11.88 2.42 -10.09
C THR A 178 12.88 1.60 -9.28
N ASP A 179 13.81 0.89 -9.96
CA ASP A 179 14.89 0.17 -9.27
C ASP A 179 15.85 1.12 -8.56
N ASP A 180 16.08 2.31 -9.12
CA ASP A 180 16.87 3.36 -8.47
C ASP A 180 16.19 3.88 -7.21
N TYR A 181 14.87 4.05 -7.25
CA TYR A 181 14.11 4.41 -6.05
C TYR A 181 14.24 3.33 -4.96
N ILE A 182 14.03 2.05 -5.31
CA ILE A 182 14.15 0.94 -4.34
C ILE A 182 15.56 0.91 -3.73
N THR A 183 16.58 1.08 -4.57
CA THR A 183 17.99 1.10 -4.13
C THR A 183 18.27 2.28 -3.18
N SER A 184 17.69 3.44 -3.45
CA SER A 184 17.81 4.62 -2.60
C SER A 184 17.01 4.46 -1.29
N TYR A 185 15.83 3.86 -1.35
CA TYR A 185 14.98 3.58 -0.19
C TYR A 185 15.68 2.67 0.82
N LEU A 186 16.36 1.62 0.37
CA LEU A 186 17.13 0.70 1.21
C LEU A 186 18.31 1.36 1.95
N LYS A 187 18.75 2.54 1.50
CA LYS A 187 19.80 3.35 2.16
C LYS A 187 19.24 4.43 3.06
N GLY A 188 17.90 4.54 3.13
CA GLY A 188 17.22 5.55 3.95
C GLY A 188 17.51 5.37 5.44
N GLU A 189 17.62 6.49 6.18
CA GLU A 189 17.98 6.53 7.61
C GLU A 189 17.18 5.56 8.49
N TYR A 190 15.89 5.37 8.18
CA TYR A 190 14.97 4.53 8.98
C TYR A 190 14.78 3.12 8.40
N VAL A 191 15.43 2.82 7.27
CA VAL A 191 15.24 1.58 6.52
C VAL A 191 16.52 0.78 6.42
N ALA A 192 17.66 1.48 6.35
CA ALA A 192 18.97 0.81 6.25
C ALA A 192 19.14 -0.22 7.37
N TYR A 193 19.60 -1.40 7.00
CA TYR A 193 19.93 -2.44 7.95
C TYR A 193 21.18 -2.05 8.75
N ASN A 194 21.06 -1.99 10.09
CA ASN A 194 22.13 -1.59 11.04
C ASN A 194 22.52 -2.78 11.91
#